data_fb1290f0580ba93f64c6f595ca314b1b
#
_entry.id   fb1290f0580ba93f64c6f595ca314b1b
#
_cell.length_a   1.000
_cell.length_b   1.000
_cell.length_c   1.000
_cell.angle_alpha   90.00
_cell.angle_beta   90.00
_cell.angle_gamma   90.00
#
_symmetry.space_group_name_H-M   'P 1'
#
loop_
_entity.id
_entity.type
_entity.pdbx_description
1 polymer ?
#
loop_
_entity_poly.entity_id
_entity_poly.type
_entity_poly.pdbx_seq_one_letter_code
_entity_poly.pdbx_strand_id
1 'polypeptide(L)'
;MHHFHAPSHTEAPNGILAQLRADHARVRALFHAFAMLDPAQETERERLVDELCQELLLHARLEEELFYPALRTLADDSLLEDAALEHDSAQELVNQLETLFPGDDYFDATVAVLAEEVAHHVAREETLLFPLLSRAGLDDVLLGERLRARRLQLEADLAAPPPGIDGLEPRGLAPAFRGARERRSRPR
;
A
#
# COMPACT_ATOMS: atom_id res chain seq x y z
N MET A 1 20.32 1.35 -43.38
CA MET A 1 19.46 1.83 -42.29
C MET A 1 18.86 0.61 -41.60
N HIS A 2 19.47 0.15 -40.52
CA HIS A 2 18.93 -0.93 -39.71
C HIS A 2 17.99 -0.32 -38.66
N HIS A 3 16.69 -0.57 -38.82
CA HIS A 3 15.71 -0.28 -37.80
C HIS A 3 15.96 -1.26 -36.64
N PHE A 4 16.55 -0.77 -35.55
CA PHE A 4 16.49 -1.45 -34.26
C PHE A 4 15.06 -1.41 -33.77
N HIS A 5 14.36 -2.52 -33.97
CA HIS A 5 13.08 -2.76 -33.32
C HIS A 5 13.41 -3.15 -31.87
N ALA A 6 13.24 -2.21 -30.94
CA ALA A 6 13.28 -2.54 -29.53
C ALA A 6 12.16 -3.56 -29.26
N PRO A 7 12.44 -4.70 -28.61
CA PRO A 7 11.38 -5.63 -28.24
C PRO A 7 10.41 -4.90 -27.31
N SER A 8 9.15 -4.85 -27.69
CA SER A 8 8.06 -4.44 -26.80
C SER A 8 7.99 -5.50 -25.71
N HIS A 9 8.62 -5.26 -24.57
CA HIS A 9 8.43 -6.11 -23.39
C HIS A 9 6.99 -5.91 -22.91
N THR A 10 6.11 -6.81 -23.35
CA THR A 10 4.76 -6.89 -22.81
C THR A 10 4.90 -7.42 -21.38
N GLU A 11 4.43 -6.66 -20.40
CA GLU A 11 4.41 -7.09 -19.00
C GLU A 11 3.72 -8.44 -18.90
N ALA A 12 4.33 -9.40 -18.18
CA ALA A 12 3.72 -10.70 -17.96
C ALA A 12 2.48 -10.53 -17.05
N PRO A 13 1.32 -11.13 -17.36
CA PRO A 13 0.12 -10.98 -16.53
C PRO A 13 0.31 -11.39 -15.07
N ASN A 14 1.31 -12.23 -14.80
CA ASN A 14 1.66 -12.70 -13.44
C ASN A 14 2.94 -12.04 -12.90
N GLY A 15 3.50 -11.07 -13.61
CA GLY A 15 4.71 -10.37 -13.22
C GLY A 15 4.49 -9.46 -12.01
N ILE A 16 5.59 -9.04 -11.39
CA ILE A 16 5.54 -8.13 -10.24
C ILE A 16 4.87 -6.80 -10.61
N LEU A 17 5.20 -6.23 -11.77
CA LEU A 17 4.64 -4.94 -12.20
C LEU A 17 3.13 -5.01 -12.43
N ALA A 18 2.64 -6.12 -13.02
CA ALA A 18 1.20 -6.30 -13.22
C ALA A 18 0.45 -6.39 -11.88
N GLN A 19 1.04 -7.03 -10.87
CA GLN A 19 0.46 -7.13 -9.54
C GLN A 19 0.46 -5.78 -8.81
N LEU A 20 1.56 -5.04 -8.83
CA LEU A 20 1.63 -3.69 -8.23
C LEU A 20 0.64 -2.73 -8.90
N ARG A 21 0.51 -2.76 -10.24
CA ARG A 21 -0.53 -1.98 -10.94
C ARG A 21 -1.96 -2.36 -10.53
N ALA A 22 -2.20 -3.64 -10.25
CA ALA A 22 -3.50 -4.08 -9.76
C ALA A 22 -3.79 -3.54 -8.35
N ASP A 23 -2.78 -3.48 -7.48
CA ASP A 23 -2.88 -2.86 -6.16
C ASP A 23 -3.17 -1.35 -6.28
N HIS A 24 -2.41 -0.63 -7.11
CA HIS A 24 -2.67 0.79 -7.40
C HIS A 24 -4.11 1.03 -7.89
N ALA A 25 -4.60 0.17 -8.78
CA ALA A 25 -5.97 0.27 -9.27
C ALA A 25 -7.01 0.02 -8.17
N ARG A 26 -6.74 -0.94 -7.26
CA ARG A 26 -7.60 -1.23 -6.12
C ARG A 26 -7.66 -0.05 -5.15
N VAL A 27 -6.52 0.50 -4.78
CA VAL A 27 -6.43 1.66 -3.88
C VAL A 27 -7.17 2.87 -4.47
N ARG A 28 -6.96 3.16 -5.76
CA ARG A 28 -7.72 4.23 -6.47
C ARG A 28 -9.22 3.98 -6.44
N ALA A 29 -9.66 2.73 -6.59
CA ALA A 29 -11.08 2.38 -6.53
C ALA A 29 -11.67 2.58 -5.13
N LEU A 30 -10.91 2.27 -4.06
CA LEU A 30 -11.34 2.49 -2.68
C LEU A 30 -11.49 3.98 -2.35
N PHE A 31 -10.52 4.83 -2.74
CA PHE A 31 -10.66 6.28 -2.61
C PHE A 31 -11.88 6.82 -3.37
N HIS A 32 -12.09 6.34 -4.60
CA HIS A 32 -13.26 6.74 -5.37
C HIS A 32 -14.57 6.30 -4.70
N ALA A 33 -14.65 5.06 -4.24
CA ALA A 33 -15.81 4.55 -3.53
C ALA A 33 -16.10 5.37 -2.27
N PHE A 34 -15.08 5.72 -1.48
CA PHE A 34 -15.21 6.58 -0.32
C PHE A 34 -15.76 7.96 -0.67
N ALA A 35 -15.25 8.58 -1.73
CA ALA A 35 -15.69 9.91 -2.19
C ALA A 35 -17.16 9.93 -2.67
N MET A 36 -17.71 8.78 -3.07
CA MET A 36 -19.09 8.65 -3.53
C MET A 36 -20.09 8.35 -2.41
N LEU A 37 -19.62 8.03 -1.18
CA LEU A 37 -20.50 7.78 -0.06
C LEU A 37 -21.08 9.07 0.52
N ASP A 38 -22.35 9.01 0.92
CA ASP A 38 -22.97 10.06 1.72
C ASP A 38 -22.25 10.20 3.07
N PRO A 39 -21.92 11.40 3.55
CA PRO A 39 -21.35 11.62 4.87
C PRO A 39 -22.11 10.96 6.02
N ALA A 40 -23.42 10.77 5.88
CA ALA A 40 -24.26 10.08 6.86
C ALA A 40 -24.05 8.56 6.92
N GLN A 41 -23.36 7.97 5.95
CA GLN A 41 -23.05 6.53 5.91
C GLN A 41 -21.78 6.21 6.72
N GLU A 42 -21.73 6.64 7.98
CA GLU A 42 -20.53 6.58 8.83
C GLU A 42 -19.91 5.17 8.88
N THR A 43 -20.72 4.13 9.09
CA THR A 43 -20.24 2.74 9.20
C THR A 43 -19.56 2.25 7.91
N GLU A 44 -20.11 2.59 6.74
CA GLU A 44 -19.54 2.17 5.46
C GLU A 44 -18.28 2.98 5.13
N ARG A 45 -18.26 4.25 5.50
CA ARG A 45 -17.07 5.11 5.38
C ARG A 45 -15.91 4.59 6.24
N GLU A 46 -16.20 4.23 7.51
CA GLU A 46 -15.22 3.60 8.40
C GLU A 46 -14.66 2.30 7.81
N ARG A 47 -15.54 1.41 7.34
CA ARG A 47 -15.14 0.15 6.73
C ARG A 47 -14.24 0.34 5.51
N LEU A 48 -14.57 1.29 4.62
CA LEU A 48 -13.75 1.58 3.44
C LEU A 48 -12.38 2.15 3.80
N VAL A 49 -12.31 3.01 4.81
CA VAL A 49 -11.03 3.58 5.27
C VAL A 49 -10.18 2.50 5.93
N ASP A 50 -10.77 1.61 6.72
CA ASP A 50 -10.04 0.46 7.30
C ASP A 50 -9.47 -0.45 6.19
N GLU A 51 -10.26 -0.79 5.16
CA GLU A 51 -9.81 -1.57 4.02
C GLU A 51 -8.70 -0.85 3.23
N LEU A 52 -8.86 0.46 3.00
CA LEU A 52 -7.87 1.30 2.32
C LEU A 52 -6.53 1.32 3.07
N CYS A 53 -6.56 1.55 4.39
CA CYS A 53 -5.36 1.56 5.22
C CYS A 53 -4.64 0.21 5.18
N GLN A 54 -5.37 -0.90 5.26
CA GLN A 54 -4.80 -2.24 5.16
C GLN A 54 -4.12 -2.49 3.81
N GLU A 55 -4.79 -2.15 2.70
CA GLU A 55 -4.22 -2.32 1.36
C GLU A 55 -2.96 -1.47 1.17
N LEU A 56 -2.95 -0.22 1.65
CA LEU A 56 -1.79 0.66 1.54
C LEU A 56 -0.58 0.12 2.31
N LEU A 57 -0.78 -0.32 3.56
CA LEU A 57 0.30 -0.85 4.37
C LEU A 57 0.86 -2.16 3.82
N LEU A 58 -0.02 -3.03 3.31
CA LEU A 58 0.38 -4.28 2.69
C LEU A 58 1.19 -4.03 1.41
N HIS A 59 0.72 -3.12 0.57
CA HIS A 59 1.37 -2.72 -0.68
C HIS A 59 2.77 -2.15 -0.42
N ALA A 60 2.88 -1.13 0.45
CA ALA A 60 4.16 -0.52 0.82
C ALA A 60 5.16 -1.57 1.33
N ARG A 61 4.71 -2.50 2.17
CA ARG A 61 5.55 -3.57 2.69
C ARG A 61 6.08 -4.50 1.61
N LEU A 62 5.26 -4.83 0.61
CA LEU A 62 5.66 -5.67 -0.51
C LEU A 62 6.69 -4.98 -1.40
N GLU A 63 6.56 -3.69 -1.61
CA GLU A 63 7.52 -2.90 -2.39
C GLU A 63 8.86 -2.76 -1.67
N GLU A 64 8.86 -2.42 -0.40
CA GLU A 64 10.06 -2.33 0.42
C GLU A 64 10.84 -3.64 0.52
N GLU A 65 10.14 -4.77 0.59
CA GLU A 65 10.77 -6.07 0.73
C GLU A 65 11.21 -6.70 -0.61
N LEU A 66 10.56 -6.38 -1.73
CA LEU A 66 10.78 -7.08 -2.99
C LEU A 66 11.04 -6.17 -4.19
N PHE A 67 10.25 -5.11 -4.38
CA PHE A 67 10.36 -4.26 -5.57
C PHE A 67 11.55 -3.31 -5.49
N TYR A 68 11.68 -2.51 -4.44
CA TYR A 68 12.81 -1.58 -4.28
C TYR A 68 14.16 -2.28 -4.19
N PRO A 69 14.31 -3.42 -3.48
CA PRO A 69 15.56 -4.18 -3.52
C PRO A 69 15.96 -4.66 -4.93
N ALA A 70 14.99 -4.99 -5.79
CA ALA A 70 15.25 -5.36 -7.17
C ALA A 70 15.73 -4.17 -8.03
N LEU A 71 15.40 -2.94 -7.63
CA LEU A 71 15.79 -1.70 -8.32
C LEU A 71 17.12 -1.09 -7.86
N ARG A 72 17.70 -1.53 -6.74
CA ARG A 72 18.89 -0.89 -6.12
C ARG A 72 20.09 -0.67 -7.05
N THR A 73 20.23 -1.50 -8.07
CA THR A 73 21.33 -1.38 -9.06
C THR A 73 20.89 -0.70 -10.36
N LEU A 74 19.62 -0.32 -10.47
CA LEU A 74 18.99 0.19 -11.68
C LEU A 74 18.52 1.63 -11.54
N ALA A 75 18.14 2.03 -10.34
CA ALA A 75 17.63 3.35 -9.99
C ALA A 75 18.70 4.18 -9.27
N ASP A 76 18.61 5.48 -9.37
CA ASP A 76 19.36 6.38 -8.50
C ASP A 76 18.85 6.22 -7.06
N ASP A 77 19.79 6.23 -6.10
CA ASP A 77 19.47 6.07 -4.66
C ASP A 77 18.42 7.10 -4.20
N SER A 78 18.50 8.34 -4.71
CA SER A 78 17.52 9.40 -4.38
C SER A 78 16.08 9.07 -4.78
N LEU A 79 15.86 8.33 -5.89
CA LEU A 79 14.52 7.94 -6.29
C LEU A 79 13.90 6.92 -5.33
N LEU A 80 14.72 6.01 -4.82
CA LEU A 80 14.27 5.01 -3.84
C LEU A 80 14.12 5.61 -2.44
N GLU A 81 14.99 6.55 -2.06
CA GLU A 81 14.87 7.32 -0.82
C GLU A 81 13.59 8.17 -0.81
N ASP A 82 13.29 8.87 -1.91
CA ASP A 82 12.06 9.64 -2.05
C ASP A 82 10.81 8.75 -1.92
N ALA A 83 10.80 7.57 -2.57
CA ALA A 83 9.69 6.63 -2.47
C ALA A 83 9.49 6.12 -1.03
N ALA A 84 10.58 5.84 -0.32
CA ALA A 84 10.52 5.44 1.08
C ALA A 84 9.96 6.57 1.98
N LEU A 85 10.36 7.83 1.75
CA LEU A 85 9.83 9.00 2.47
C LEU A 85 8.33 9.21 2.19
N GLU A 86 7.87 8.96 0.96
CA GLU A 86 6.45 9.00 0.60
C GLU A 86 5.64 7.91 1.34
N HIS A 87 6.22 6.71 1.51
CA HIS A 87 5.62 5.66 2.34
C HIS A 87 5.54 6.06 3.81
N ASP A 88 6.60 6.63 4.37
CA ASP A 88 6.62 7.10 5.77
C ASP A 88 5.52 8.17 6.00
N SER A 89 5.35 9.10 5.04
CA SER A 89 4.32 10.14 5.10
C SER A 89 2.91 9.52 5.05
N ALA A 90 2.67 8.60 4.12
CA ALA A 90 1.39 7.90 4.03
C ALA A 90 1.09 7.07 5.29
N GLN A 91 2.10 6.40 5.87
CA GLN A 91 1.98 5.67 7.14
C GLN A 91 1.56 6.58 8.29
N GLU A 92 2.11 7.81 8.37
CA GLU A 92 1.72 8.79 9.39
C GLU A 92 0.23 9.15 9.26
N LEU A 93 -0.27 9.37 8.04
CA LEU A 93 -1.69 9.65 7.78
C LEU A 93 -2.59 8.45 8.12
N VAL A 94 -2.14 7.23 7.80
CA VAL A 94 -2.83 6.00 8.22
C VAL A 94 -2.91 5.90 9.73
N ASN A 95 -1.82 6.15 10.47
CA ASN A 95 -1.82 6.16 11.94
C ASN A 95 -2.78 7.22 12.51
N GLN A 96 -2.92 8.38 11.87
CA GLN A 96 -3.90 9.39 12.26
C GLN A 96 -5.33 8.87 12.04
N LEU A 97 -5.62 8.26 10.88
CA LEU A 97 -6.93 7.70 10.57
C LEU A 97 -7.36 6.59 11.54
N GLU A 98 -6.40 5.82 12.08
CA GLU A 98 -6.69 4.82 13.13
C GLU A 98 -7.28 5.43 14.41
N THR A 99 -7.09 6.72 14.65
CA THR A 99 -7.59 7.43 15.83
C THR A 99 -8.83 8.26 15.57
N LEU A 100 -9.18 8.49 14.30
CA LEU A 100 -10.31 9.29 13.86
C LEU A 100 -11.53 8.42 13.49
N PHE A 101 -12.71 9.00 13.57
CA PHE A 101 -13.97 8.37 13.14
C PHE A 101 -14.68 9.23 12.10
N PRO A 102 -15.50 8.66 11.21
CA PRO A 102 -16.37 9.43 10.35
C PRO A 102 -17.20 10.42 11.17
N GLY A 103 -17.21 11.70 10.75
CA GLY A 103 -17.84 12.79 11.47
C GLY A 103 -16.93 13.54 12.45
N ASP A 104 -15.70 13.12 12.67
CA ASP A 104 -14.69 13.94 13.33
C ASP A 104 -14.16 15.02 12.39
N ASP A 105 -13.79 16.20 12.95
CA ASP A 105 -13.45 17.40 12.16
C ASP A 105 -12.38 17.21 11.09
N TYR A 106 -11.44 16.28 11.28
CA TYR A 106 -10.30 16.08 10.39
C TYR A 106 -10.35 14.77 9.61
N PHE A 107 -11.34 13.91 9.83
CA PHE A 107 -11.39 12.59 9.19
C PHE A 107 -11.36 12.69 7.65
N ASP A 108 -12.28 13.45 7.08
CA ASP A 108 -12.38 13.59 5.61
C ASP A 108 -11.16 14.32 5.02
N ALA A 109 -10.64 15.32 5.72
CA ALA A 109 -9.46 16.05 5.29
C ALA A 109 -8.22 15.15 5.29
N THR A 110 -8.05 14.28 6.29
CA THR A 110 -6.94 13.32 6.34
C THR A 110 -7.03 12.30 5.21
N VAL A 111 -8.24 11.77 4.92
CA VAL A 111 -8.44 10.87 3.77
C VAL A 111 -8.11 11.57 2.44
N ALA A 112 -8.50 12.85 2.28
CA ALA A 112 -8.21 13.60 1.07
C ALA A 112 -6.71 13.84 0.87
N VAL A 113 -5.98 14.21 1.92
CA VAL A 113 -4.51 14.37 1.87
C VAL A 113 -3.84 13.05 1.54
N LEU A 114 -4.24 11.96 2.18
CA LEU A 114 -3.72 10.62 1.89
C LEU A 114 -3.95 10.24 0.43
N ALA A 115 -5.13 10.56 -0.14
CA ALA A 115 -5.43 10.29 -1.54
C ALA A 115 -4.50 11.04 -2.50
N GLU A 116 -4.18 12.32 -2.21
CA GLU A 116 -3.26 13.12 -3.01
C GLU A 116 -1.83 12.60 -2.95
N GLU A 117 -1.33 12.27 -1.76
CA GLU A 117 0.02 11.71 -1.57
C GLU A 117 0.17 10.36 -2.29
N VAL A 118 -0.79 9.46 -2.11
CA VAL A 118 -0.78 8.15 -2.78
C VAL A 118 -0.88 8.29 -4.29
N ALA A 119 -1.70 9.22 -4.81
CA ALA A 119 -1.79 9.45 -6.25
C ALA A 119 -0.46 9.96 -6.83
N HIS A 120 0.25 10.83 -6.11
CA HIS A 120 1.57 11.33 -6.50
C HIS A 120 2.60 10.21 -6.53
N HIS A 121 2.69 9.43 -5.44
CA HIS A 121 3.57 8.28 -5.30
C HIS A 121 3.38 7.27 -6.44
N VAL A 122 2.15 6.81 -6.65
CA VAL A 122 1.80 5.87 -7.73
C VAL A 122 2.19 6.40 -9.12
N ALA A 123 1.95 7.70 -9.39
CA ALA A 123 2.34 8.31 -10.66
C ALA A 123 3.87 8.29 -10.86
N ARG A 124 4.65 8.55 -9.82
CA ARG A 124 6.12 8.48 -9.87
C ARG A 124 6.61 7.06 -10.12
N GLU A 125 6.09 6.08 -9.41
CA GLU A 125 6.47 4.69 -9.62
C GLU A 125 6.16 4.19 -11.01
N GLU A 126 4.94 4.38 -11.48
CA GLU A 126 4.52 3.91 -12.79
C GLU A 126 5.27 4.60 -13.93
N THR A 127 5.74 5.84 -13.74
CA THR A 127 6.45 6.61 -14.79
C THR A 127 7.97 6.52 -14.70
N LEU A 128 8.55 6.35 -13.51
CA LEU A 128 9.99 6.38 -13.31
C LEU A 128 10.57 5.01 -12.95
N LEU A 129 9.99 4.30 -11.97
CA LEU A 129 10.56 3.07 -11.43
C LEU A 129 10.17 1.81 -12.23
N PHE A 130 8.91 1.65 -12.62
CA PHE A 130 8.45 0.50 -13.39
C PHE A 130 9.20 0.33 -14.73
N PRO A 131 9.46 1.41 -15.51
CA PRO A 131 10.25 1.30 -16.73
C PRO A 131 11.69 0.83 -16.50
N LEU A 132 12.30 1.08 -15.34
CA LEU A 132 13.65 0.60 -15.02
C LEU A 132 13.65 -0.93 -14.92
N LEU A 133 12.70 -1.50 -14.17
CA LEU A 133 12.58 -2.95 -14.04
C LEU A 133 12.30 -3.61 -15.39
N SER A 134 11.37 -3.05 -16.18
CA SER A 134 11.02 -3.59 -17.51
C SER A 134 12.21 -3.65 -18.47
N ARG A 135 13.15 -2.70 -18.37
CA ARG A 135 14.34 -2.62 -19.24
C ARG A 135 15.49 -3.50 -18.75
N ALA A 136 15.50 -3.86 -17.49
CA ALA A 136 16.61 -4.58 -16.87
C ALA A 136 16.72 -6.05 -17.28
N GLY A 137 15.69 -6.62 -17.92
CA GLY A 137 15.64 -8.02 -18.30
C GLY A 137 15.61 -8.98 -17.09
N LEU A 138 15.18 -8.48 -15.93
CA LEU A 138 14.94 -9.29 -14.74
C LEU A 138 13.75 -10.22 -14.96
N ASP A 139 13.73 -11.35 -14.27
CA ASP A 139 12.61 -12.29 -14.32
C ASP A 139 11.41 -11.71 -13.55
N ASP A 140 10.58 -10.95 -14.28
CA ASP A 140 9.36 -10.30 -13.78
C ASP A 140 8.37 -11.34 -13.22
N VAL A 141 8.28 -12.54 -13.81
CA VAL A 141 7.38 -13.60 -13.35
C VAL A 141 7.86 -14.18 -12.03
N LEU A 142 9.13 -14.47 -11.89
CA LEU A 142 9.71 -14.98 -10.64
C LEU A 142 9.53 -13.96 -9.49
N LEU A 143 9.76 -12.67 -9.77
CA LEU A 143 9.50 -11.62 -8.78
C LEU A 143 8.02 -11.55 -8.42
N GLY A 144 7.12 -11.71 -9.39
CA GLY A 144 5.68 -11.75 -9.16
C GLY A 144 5.23 -12.96 -8.34
N GLU A 145 5.85 -14.14 -8.52
CA GLU A 145 5.59 -15.31 -7.68
C GLU A 145 6.02 -15.07 -6.22
N ARG A 146 7.19 -14.46 -6.02
CA ARG A 146 7.70 -14.10 -4.70
C ARG A 146 6.79 -13.08 -4.01
N LEU A 147 6.33 -12.05 -4.72
CA LEU A 147 5.41 -11.05 -4.21
C LEU A 147 4.09 -11.70 -3.76
N ARG A 148 3.51 -12.58 -4.59
CA ARG A 148 2.28 -13.29 -4.25
C ARG A 148 2.44 -14.18 -3.02
N ALA A 149 3.55 -14.93 -2.93
CA ALA A 149 3.84 -15.77 -1.77
C ALA A 149 3.99 -14.93 -0.49
N ARG A 150 4.66 -13.78 -0.59
CA ARG A 150 4.84 -12.87 0.55
C ARG A 150 3.53 -12.22 0.98
N ARG A 151 2.70 -11.81 0.02
CA ARG A 151 1.35 -11.28 0.28
C ARG A 151 0.52 -12.25 1.11
N LEU A 152 0.44 -13.52 0.71
CA LEU A 152 -0.30 -14.55 1.44
C LEU A 152 0.20 -14.73 2.88
N GLN A 153 1.52 -14.61 3.11
CA GLN A 153 2.09 -14.66 4.46
C GLN A 153 1.64 -13.45 5.29
N LEU A 154 1.76 -12.24 4.75
CA LEU A 154 1.36 -11.02 5.44
C LEU A 154 -0.14 -11.01 5.76
N GLU A 155 -0.99 -11.42 4.83
CA GLU A 155 -2.44 -11.56 5.03
C GLU A 155 -2.76 -12.60 6.13
N ALA A 156 -2.03 -13.72 6.17
CA ALA A 156 -2.20 -14.73 7.21
C ALA A 156 -1.76 -14.21 8.59
N ASP A 157 -0.66 -13.44 8.65
CA ASP A 157 -0.17 -12.82 9.87
C ASP A 157 -1.19 -11.80 10.42
N LEU A 158 -1.85 -11.05 9.52
CA LEU A 158 -2.92 -10.10 9.87
C LEU A 158 -4.19 -10.78 10.38
N ALA A 159 -4.54 -11.94 9.81
CA ALA A 159 -5.71 -12.72 10.21
C ALA A 159 -5.47 -13.53 11.49
N ALA A 160 -4.22 -13.72 11.91
CA ALA A 160 -3.89 -14.49 13.11
C ALA A 160 -4.37 -13.74 14.37
N PRO A 161 -5.01 -14.44 15.34
CA PRO A 161 -5.34 -13.82 16.61
C PRO A 161 -4.04 -13.37 17.30
N PRO A 162 -4.05 -12.24 18.03
CA PRO A 162 -2.87 -11.79 18.77
C PRO A 162 -2.40 -12.92 19.67
N PRO A 163 -1.07 -13.14 19.81
CA PRO A 163 -0.53 -14.16 20.68
C PRO A 163 -1.10 -13.96 22.08
N GLY A 164 -1.68 -15.03 22.64
CA GLY A 164 -2.36 -15.00 23.94
C GLY A 164 -1.44 -14.35 24.99
N ILE A 165 -2.06 -13.49 25.82
CA ILE A 165 -1.37 -12.78 26.90
C ILE A 165 -1.06 -13.79 28.01
N ASP A 166 -0.09 -14.64 27.78
CA ASP A 166 0.62 -15.39 28.83
C ASP A 166 1.98 -14.75 29.01
N GLY A 167 1.99 -13.64 29.76
CA GLY A 167 3.07 -13.15 30.59
C GLY A 167 4.45 -12.96 29.96
N LEU A 168 4.61 -12.19 28.85
CA LEU A 168 5.93 -11.62 28.50
C LEU A 168 5.73 -10.39 27.59
N GLU A 169 6.30 -9.27 28.01
CA GLU A 169 6.37 -8.01 27.28
C GLU A 169 6.88 -8.18 25.84
N PRO A 170 6.14 -7.73 24.81
CA PRO A 170 6.68 -7.68 23.45
C PRO A 170 7.65 -6.50 23.34
N ARG A 171 8.94 -6.80 23.23
CA ARG A 171 9.92 -5.81 22.79
C ARG A 171 9.79 -5.61 21.29
N GLY A 172 9.31 -4.44 20.89
CA GLY A 172 9.74 -3.73 19.70
C GLY A 172 9.29 -4.23 18.35
N LEU A 173 7.99 -4.28 18.11
CA LEU A 173 7.40 -4.01 16.82
C LEU A 173 6.12 -3.22 17.12
N ALA A 174 6.00 -2.02 16.58
CA ALA A 174 4.77 -1.27 16.67
C ALA A 174 3.61 -2.17 16.23
N PRO A 175 2.46 -2.15 16.92
CA PRO A 175 1.32 -2.95 16.55
C PRO A 175 0.74 -2.40 15.25
N ALA A 176 1.29 -2.84 14.12
CA ALA A 176 0.61 -2.74 12.86
C ALA A 176 -0.62 -3.66 12.97
N PHE A 177 -1.79 -3.09 12.81
CA PHE A 177 -3.09 -3.75 12.71
C PHE A 177 -3.73 -4.23 14.01
N ARG A 178 -4.45 -3.35 14.67
CA ARG A 178 -5.59 -3.78 15.48
C ARG A 178 -6.78 -3.99 14.53
N GLY A 179 -7.02 -5.22 14.15
CA GLY A 179 -8.33 -5.61 13.65
C GLY A 179 -9.37 -5.39 14.76
N ALA A 180 -10.52 -4.80 14.40
CA ALA A 180 -11.67 -4.50 15.23
C ALA A 180 -11.41 -3.42 16.31
N ARG A 181 -11.73 -2.17 15.94
CA ARG A 181 -11.95 -1.09 16.90
C ARG A 181 -13.04 -1.51 17.90
N GLU A 182 -12.70 -1.63 19.18
CA GLU A 182 -13.71 -1.72 20.22
C GLU A 182 -14.60 -0.47 20.15
N ARG A 183 -15.89 -0.69 19.91
CA ARG A 183 -16.90 0.37 19.84
C ARG A 183 -16.89 1.14 21.15
N ARG A 184 -16.24 2.29 21.16
CA ARG A 184 -16.40 3.25 22.25
C ARG A 184 -17.78 3.89 22.08
N SER A 185 -18.70 3.55 23.00
CA SER A 185 -20.00 4.22 23.11
C SER A 185 -19.75 5.71 23.33
N ARG A 186 -20.21 6.55 22.41
CA ARG A 186 -20.25 8.01 22.61
C ARG A 186 -21.09 8.29 23.87
N PRO A 187 -20.63 9.09 24.84
CA PRO A 187 -21.51 9.65 25.86
C PRO A 187 -22.48 10.62 25.19
N ARG A 188 -23.76 10.52 25.54
CA ARG A 188 -24.84 11.41 25.10
C ARG A 188 -24.63 12.80 25.65
#